data_830bd78d4940f56783cb1ba78b94026f
#
_entry.id   830bd78d4940f56783cb1ba78b94026f
#
_cell.length_a   1.000
_cell.length_b   1.000
_cell.length_c   1.000
_cell.angle_alpha   90.00
_cell.angle_beta   90.00
_cell.angle_gamma   90.00
#
_symmetry.space_group_name_H-M   'P 1'
#
loop_
_entity.id
_entity.type
_entity.pdbx_description
1 polymer ?
#
loop_
_entity_poly.entity_id
_entity_poly.type
_entity_poly.pdbx_seq_one_letter_code
_entity_poly.pdbx_strand_id
1 'polypeptide(L)'
;MTQGIYEIVLNEKLTDNVYKMIIKGDTSAITAPGQFVNIKLEGKYLRRPISICDYSEKDITLIYKVVGVGTEQMAEMSEGESLDVLVGLGNGYSTAESGEKALLIGGGVGVPPLYNLCKKLISEGKEASVILGFNTKSEIFLYDDFKALGAQVTVATADGSFGVKGFVTDAMKDMDYSYFYTCGPEPMFRAIESVAQSSGQYSFEERMGCGFGACMGCSCKTKYGNKRICKDGPVLKREEIVW
;
A
#
# COMPACT_ATOMS: atom_id res chain seq x y z
N MET A 1 -11.94 -5.95 13.09
CA MET A 1 -10.58 -6.23 13.60
C MET A 1 -10.61 -7.53 14.38
N THR A 2 -9.74 -8.47 14.02
CA THR A 2 -9.54 -9.75 14.70
C THR A 2 -8.06 -9.96 15.00
N GLN A 3 -7.75 -10.79 16.01
CA GLN A 3 -6.40 -11.23 16.31
C GLN A 3 -6.31 -12.74 16.08
N GLY A 4 -5.26 -13.19 15.43
CA GLY A 4 -5.03 -14.61 15.16
C GLY A 4 -3.57 -14.97 15.06
N ILE A 5 -3.31 -16.27 15.06
CA ILE A 5 -2.00 -16.84 14.75
C ILE A 5 -2.00 -17.25 13.28
N TYR A 6 -1.01 -16.77 12.54
CA TYR A 6 -0.85 -16.98 11.10
C TYR A 6 0.46 -17.70 10.83
N GLU A 7 0.42 -18.73 10.00
CA GLU A 7 1.61 -19.48 9.58
C GLU A 7 2.26 -18.80 8.36
N ILE A 8 3.57 -18.64 8.38
CA ILE A 8 4.33 -18.17 7.22
C ILE A 8 4.43 -19.32 6.22
N VAL A 9 3.88 -19.13 5.02
CA VAL A 9 3.93 -20.12 3.93
C VAL A 9 4.90 -19.74 2.83
N LEU A 10 5.38 -18.50 2.83
CA LEU A 10 6.42 -17.99 1.96
C LEU A 10 7.07 -16.76 2.61
N ASN A 11 8.38 -16.64 2.51
CA ASN A 11 9.11 -15.40 2.83
C ASN A 11 10.31 -15.29 1.88
N GLU A 12 10.15 -14.55 0.80
CA GLU A 12 11.13 -14.46 -0.28
C GLU A 12 11.58 -13.03 -0.54
N LYS A 13 12.83 -12.88 -0.94
CA LYS A 13 13.45 -11.61 -1.30
C LYS A 13 13.06 -11.23 -2.74
N LEU A 14 12.45 -10.04 -2.94
CA LEU A 14 12.12 -9.51 -4.26
C LEU A 14 13.21 -8.59 -4.82
N THR A 15 13.78 -7.73 -3.96
CA THR A 15 14.89 -6.83 -4.30
C THR A 15 15.89 -6.83 -3.15
N ASP A 16 16.93 -5.99 -3.19
CA ASP A 16 17.96 -5.96 -2.13
C ASP A 16 17.42 -5.80 -0.71
N ASN A 17 16.32 -5.10 -0.55
CA ASN A 17 15.73 -4.78 0.74
C ASN A 17 14.20 -4.89 0.81
N VAL A 18 13.56 -5.47 -0.21
CA VAL A 18 12.11 -5.70 -0.24
C VAL A 18 11.84 -7.21 -0.26
N TYR A 19 10.92 -7.64 0.58
CA TYR A 19 10.51 -9.03 0.76
C TYR A 19 9.02 -9.20 0.53
N LYS A 20 8.65 -10.37 0.02
CA LYS A 20 7.27 -10.85 -0.06
C LYS A 20 7.07 -11.95 0.95
N MET A 21 6.07 -11.80 1.80
CA MET A 21 5.66 -12.80 2.77
C MET A 21 4.20 -13.17 2.51
N ILE A 22 3.91 -14.46 2.48
CA ILE A 22 2.53 -14.97 2.48
C ILE A 22 2.29 -15.63 3.81
N ILE A 23 1.22 -15.23 4.47
CA ILE A 23 0.79 -15.79 5.75
C ILE A 23 -0.61 -16.39 5.62
N LYS A 24 -0.81 -17.56 6.22
CA LYS A 24 -2.07 -18.32 6.17
C LYS A 24 -2.84 -18.20 7.47
N GLY A 25 -4.11 -17.86 7.38
CA GLY A 25 -5.01 -17.70 8.52
C GLY A 25 -6.36 -17.10 8.14
N ASP A 26 -7.11 -16.59 9.12
CA ASP A 26 -8.44 -16.01 8.91
C ASP A 26 -8.36 -14.61 8.28
N THR A 27 -8.93 -14.46 7.10
CA THR A 27 -8.98 -13.21 6.33
C THR A 27 -10.34 -12.50 6.40
N SER A 28 -11.32 -13.07 7.09
CA SER A 28 -12.72 -12.60 7.11
C SER A 28 -12.91 -11.15 7.59
N ALA A 29 -11.93 -10.62 8.35
CA ALA A 29 -11.95 -9.25 8.81
C ALA A 29 -11.44 -8.22 7.78
N ILE A 30 -10.88 -8.68 6.64
CA ILE A 30 -10.43 -7.79 5.56
C ILE A 30 -11.63 -7.45 4.67
N THR A 31 -11.95 -6.17 4.56
CA THR A 31 -13.16 -5.69 3.90
C THR A 31 -12.91 -4.79 2.70
N ALA A 32 -11.70 -4.23 2.59
CA ALA A 32 -11.36 -3.30 1.51
C ALA A 32 -9.85 -3.33 1.19
N PRO A 33 -9.46 -3.11 -0.08
CA PRO A 33 -8.06 -2.91 -0.45
C PRO A 33 -7.50 -1.67 0.25
N GLY A 34 -6.19 -1.69 0.58
CA GLY A 34 -5.52 -0.60 1.30
C GLY A 34 -5.61 -0.71 2.82
N GLN A 35 -6.30 -1.71 3.37
CA GLN A 35 -6.19 -2.08 4.78
C GLN A 35 -4.81 -2.67 5.08
N PHE A 36 -4.46 -2.76 6.36
CA PHE A 36 -3.17 -3.25 6.82
C PHE A 36 -3.32 -4.30 7.93
N VAL A 37 -2.26 -5.03 8.17
CA VAL A 37 -2.10 -5.92 9.33
C VAL A 37 -1.12 -5.31 10.32
N ASN A 38 -1.18 -5.73 11.58
CA ASN A 38 -0.24 -5.27 12.62
C ASN A 38 0.40 -6.48 13.31
N ILE A 39 1.65 -6.77 12.97
CA ILE A 39 2.38 -7.99 13.31
C ILE A 39 3.13 -7.81 14.64
N LYS A 40 2.92 -8.73 15.57
CA LYS A 40 3.70 -8.82 16.81
C LYS A 40 4.99 -9.61 16.55
N LEU A 41 6.10 -9.04 16.98
CA LEU A 41 7.41 -9.68 16.91
C LEU A 41 7.94 -9.91 18.32
N GLU A 42 8.59 -11.04 18.52
CA GLU A 42 9.22 -11.39 19.79
C GLU A 42 10.29 -10.36 20.16
N GLY A 43 10.33 -9.99 21.45
CA GLY A 43 11.28 -9.00 21.97
C GLY A 43 11.03 -7.56 21.49
N LYS A 44 9.91 -7.26 20.81
CA LYS A 44 9.57 -5.89 20.37
C LYS A 44 8.30 -5.39 21.04
N TYR A 45 8.36 -4.16 21.57
CA TYR A 45 7.23 -3.51 22.23
C TYR A 45 6.07 -3.22 21.30
N LEU A 46 6.37 -2.63 20.15
CA LEU A 46 5.36 -2.24 19.17
C LEU A 46 5.23 -3.31 18.08
N ARG A 47 4.02 -3.51 17.61
CA ARG A 47 3.74 -4.28 16.40
C ARG A 47 4.24 -3.56 15.15
N ARG A 48 4.36 -4.27 14.03
CA ARG A 48 4.75 -3.74 12.72
C ARG A 48 3.52 -3.64 11.83
N PRO A 49 3.03 -2.42 11.55
CA PRO A 49 1.96 -2.22 10.57
C PRO A 49 2.51 -2.45 9.16
N ILE A 50 1.90 -3.35 8.42
CA ILE A 50 2.25 -3.66 7.02
C ILE A 50 0.97 -3.66 6.21
N SER A 51 0.95 -2.90 5.11
CA SER A 51 -0.18 -2.87 4.18
C SER A 51 -0.39 -4.22 3.50
N ILE A 52 -1.64 -4.59 3.32
CA ILE A 52 -2.01 -5.81 2.58
C ILE A 52 -1.82 -5.55 1.09
N CYS A 53 -0.99 -6.39 0.44
CA CYS A 53 -0.82 -6.37 -1.01
C CYS A 53 -1.98 -7.08 -1.71
N ASP A 54 -2.28 -8.30 -1.28
CA ASP A 54 -3.37 -9.13 -1.79
C ASP A 54 -3.85 -10.09 -0.70
N TYR A 55 -5.03 -10.68 -0.89
CA TYR A 55 -5.55 -11.71 0.01
C TYR A 55 -6.51 -12.66 -0.72
N SER A 56 -6.62 -13.86 -0.20
CA SER A 56 -7.59 -14.88 -0.56
C SER A 56 -8.49 -15.21 0.64
N GLU A 57 -9.28 -16.28 0.57
CA GLU A 57 -10.05 -16.77 1.72
C GLU A 57 -9.19 -17.24 2.90
N LYS A 58 -7.93 -17.58 2.66
CA LYS A 58 -7.03 -18.22 3.65
C LYS A 58 -5.65 -17.60 3.76
N ASP A 59 -5.26 -16.74 2.82
CA ASP A 59 -3.89 -16.23 2.73
C ASP A 59 -3.89 -14.72 2.63
N ILE A 60 -2.88 -14.09 3.25
CA ILE A 60 -2.58 -12.66 3.12
C ILE A 60 -1.18 -12.54 2.53
N THR A 61 -1.06 -11.79 1.43
CA THR A 61 0.23 -11.42 0.83
C THR A 61 0.65 -10.06 1.33
N LEU A 62 1.83 -10.00 1.92
CA LEU A 62 2.48 -8.80 2.41
C LEU A 62 3.74 -8.55 1.59
N ILE A 63 4.00 -7.29 1.23
CA ILE A 63 5.29 -6.88 0.67
C ILE A 63 5.81 -5.73 1.53
N TYR A 64 7.00 -5.88 2.06
CA TYR A 64 7.57 -4.93 3.02
C TYR A 64 9.04 -4.66 2.73
N LYS A 65 9.49 -3.47 3.11
CA LYS A 65 10.90 -3.06 3.02
C LYS A 65 11.58 -3.25 4.37
N VAL A 66 12.79 -3.76 4.35
CA VAL A 66 13.65 -3.81 5.53
C VAL A 66 14.19 -2.41 5.79
N VAL A 67 13.71 -1.81 6.90
CA VAL A 67 14.06 -0.42 7.30
C VAL A 67 14.53 -0.32 8.75
N GLY A 68 14.63 -1.44 9.45
CA GLY A 68 15.10 -1.50 10.83
C GLY A 68 14.84 -2.85 11.49
N VAL A 69 15.31 -2.98 12.73
CA VAL A 69 15.40 -4.25 13.48
C VAL A 69 14.14 -5.13 13.49
N GLY A 70 12.94 -4.55 13.35
CA GLY A 70 11.70 -5.36 13.30
C GLY A 70 11.49 -5.99 11.93
N THR A 71 11.68 -5.24 10.84
CA THR A 71 11.58 -5.78 9.49
C THR A 71 12.80 -6.63 9.11
N GLU A 72 13.96 -6.42 9.74
CA GLU A 72 15.12 -7.33 9.67
C GLU A 72 14.74 -8.71 10.26
N GLN A 73 14.17 -8.71 11.48
CA GLN A 73 13.68 -9.94 12.10
C GLN A 73 12.63 -10.65 11.22
N MET A 74 11.71 -9.91 10.61
CA MET A 74 10.73 -10.50 9.68
C MET A 74 11.42 -11.14 8.47
N ALA A 75 12.45 -10.51 7.91
CA ALA A 75 13.18 -11.02 6.74
C ALA A 75 13.96 -12.32 7.04
N GLU A 76 14.31 -12.56 8.30
CA GLU A 76 15.01 -13.78 8.76
C GLU A 76 14.05 -14.94 9.09
N MET A 77 12.73 -14.68 9.17
CA MET A 77 11.74 -15.70 9.48
C MET A 77 11.55 -16.68 8.33
N SER A 78 11.33 -17.95 8.67
CA SER A 78 11.21 -19.06 7.74
C SER A 78 9.77 -19.55 7.59
N GLU A 79 9.51 -20.29 6.51
CA GLU A 79 8.26 -21.03 6.33
C GLU A 79 7.99 -21.96 7.51
N GLY A 80 6.72 -22.08 7.92
CA GLY A 80 6.29 -22.86 9.08
C GLY A 80 6.33 -22.11 10.41
N GLU A 81 7.01 -20.95 10.49
CA GLU A 81 6.94 -20.12 11.68
C GLU A 81 5.58 -19.40 11.78
N SER A 82 5.21 -19.06 13.01
CA SER A 82 3.91 -18.44 13.32
C SER A 82 4.05 -16.99 13.76
N LEU A 83 3.11 -16.16 13.32
CA LEU A 83 2.99 -14.74 13.67
C LEU A 83 1.67 -14.46 14.39
N ASP A 84 1.72 -13.69 15.47
CA ASP A 84 0.53 -13.08 16.10
C ASP A 84 0.19 -11.78 15.34
N VAL A 85 -0.94 -11.77 14.66
CA VAL A 85 -1.33 -10.70 13.72
C VAL A 85 -2.70 -10.14 14.08
N LEU A 86 -2.80 -8.81 14.09
CA LEU A 86 -4.08 -8.10 14.06
C LEU A 86 -4.45 -7.83 12.61
N VAL A 87 -5.68 -8.15 12.21
CA VAL A 87 -6.21 -8.05 10.84
C VAL A 87 -7.48 -7.20 10.82
N GLY A 88 -7.81 -6.63 9.65
CA GLY A 88 -8.97 -5.76 9.48
C GLY A 88 -8.76 -4.40 10.14
N LEU A 89 -7.59 -3.82 9.93
CA LEU A 89 -7.19 -2.51 10.43
C LEU A 89 -7.27 -1.45 9.33
N GLY A 90 -7.67 -0.24 9.71
CA GLY A 90 -7.87 0.88 8.80
C GLY A 90 -9.13 0.77 7.94
N ASN A 91 -9.42 1.84 7.16
CA ASN A 91 -10.64 1.95 6.36
C ASN A 91 -10.51 1.45 4.91
N GLY A 92 -9.31 1.45 4.32
CA GLY A 92 -9.08 1.06 2.92
C GLY A 92 -9.59 2.06 1.87
N TYR A 93 -9.36 1.73 0.60
CA TYR A 93 -9.80 2.51 -0.55
C TYR A 93 -11.28 2.26 -0.88
N SER A 94 -11.97 3.32 -1.32
CA SER A 94 -13.32 3.24 -1.89
C SER A 94 -13.25 3.35 -3.41
N THR A 95 -13.88 2.43 -4.13
CA THR A 95 -13.98 2.45 -5.60
C THR A 95 -15.23 3.17 -6.10
N ALA A 96 -16.12 3.60 -5.20
CA ALA A 96 -17.43 4.16 -5.55
C ALA A 96 -17.36 5.47 -6.36
N GLU A 97 -16.30 6.27 -6.14
CA GLU A 97 -16.13 7.59 -6.79
C GLU A 97 -15.19 7.56 -7.99
N SER A 98 -14.69 6.39 -8.37
CA SER A 98 -13.60 6.23 -9.33
C SER A 98 -13.92 6.69 -10.78
N GLY A 99 -15.20 6.75 -11.17
CA GLY A 99 -15.54 6.84 -12.58
C GLY A 99 -15.07 5.61 -13.38
N GLU A 100 -14.89 5.76 -14.71
CA GLU A 100 -14.52 4.65 -15.61
C GLU A 100 -13.01 4.44 -15.69
N LYS A 101 -12.21 5.53 -15.61
CA LYS A 101 -10.75 5.52 -15.79
C LYS A 101 -10.06 5.80 -14.47
N ALA A 102 -9.54 4.78 -13.83
CA ALA A 102 -8.81 4.87 -12.57
C ALA A 102 -7.30 4.94 -12.79
N LEU A 103 -6.62 5.90 -12.16
CA LEU A 103 -5.17 6.00 -12.13
C LEU A 103 -4.63 5.62 -10.74
N LEU A 104 -3.81 4.58 -10.68
CA LEU A 104 -3.14 4.13 -9.47
C LEU A 104 -1.67 4.56 -9.51
N ILE A 105 -1.19 5.23 -8.46
CA ILE A 105 0.15 5.79 -8.42
C ILE A 105 0.87 5.30 -7.16
N GLY A 106 1.86 4.42 -7.34
CA GLY A 106 2.63 3.84 -6.24
C GLY A 106 4.10 4.28 -6.25
N GLY A 107 4.66 4.61 -5.08
CA GLY A 107 6.08 4.92 -4.92
C GLY A 107 6.78 3.92 -3.99
N GLY A 108 7.79 3.18 -4.50
CA GLY A 108 8.51 2.18 -3.73
C GLY A 108 7.58 1.18 -3.05
N VAL A 109 7.66 1.03 -1.72
CA VAL A 109 6.76 0.12 -0.96
C VAL A 109 5.35 0.66 -0.75
N GLY A 110 4.99 1.78 -1.37
CA GLY A 110 3.60 2.20 -1.55
C GLY A 110 2.90 1.50 -2.72
N VAL A 111 3.61 0.77 -3.57
CA VAL A 111 3.06 -0.02 -4.69
C VAL A 111 2.18 -1.19 -4.22
N PRO A 112 2.56 -2.01 -3.23
CA PRO A 112 1.81 -3.21 -2.84
C PRO A 112 0.34 -2.99 -2.50
N PRO A 113 -0.09 -2.01 -1.68
CA PRO A 113 -1.50 -1.82 -1.34
C PRO A 113 -2.40 -1.45 -2.53
N LEU A 114 -1.81 -1.05 -3.67
CA LEU A 114 -2.54 -0.75 -4.90
C LEU A 114 -2.85 -2.00 -5.73
N TYR A 115 -2.19 -3.15 -5.46
CA TYR A 115 -2.38 -4.36 -6.25
C TYR A 115 -3.81 -4.93 -6.09
N ASN A 116 -4.25 -5.13 -4.86
CA ASN A 116 -5.61 -5.61 -4.61
C ASN A 116 -6.68 -4.58 -5.03
N LEU A 117 -6.39 -3.28 -4.92
CA LEU A 117 -7.25 -2.22 -5.45
C LEU A 117 -7.38 -2.32 -6.97
N CYS A 118 -6.27 -2.55 -7.69
CA CYS A 118 -6.28 -2.75 -9.14
C CYS A 118 -7.16 -3.94 -9.55
N LYS A 119 -7.01 -5.09 -8.86
CA LYS A 119 -7.87 -6.28 -9.05
C LYS A 119 -9.34 -5.93 -8.90
N LYS A 120 -9.68 -5.21 -7.84
CA LYS A 120 -11.06 -4.80 -7.56
C LYS A 120 -11.61 -3.88 -8.65
N LEU A 121 -10.89 -2.84 -9.04
CA LEU A 121 -11.32 -1.90 -10.09
C LEU A 121 -11.57 -2.61 -11.42
N ILE A 122 -10.65 -3.49 -11.85
CA ILE A 122 -10.81 -4.29 -13.07
C ILE A 122 -12.02 -5.24 -12.97
N SER A 123 -12.23 -5.87 -11.81
CA SER A 123 -13.41 -6.74 -11.59
C SER A 123 -14.74 -5.98 -11.62
N GLU A 124 -14.73 -4.68 -11.33
CA GLU A 124 -15.84 -3.75 -11.43
C GLU A 124 -16.02 -3.19 -12.87
N GLY A 125 -15.21 -3.65 -13.85
CA GLY A 125 -15.27 -3.24 -15.26
C GLY A 125 -14.63 -1.90 -15.56
N LYS A 126 -13.79 -1.37 -14.65
CA LYS A 126 -13.10 -0.08 -14.82
C LYS A 126 -11.77 -0.25 -15.53
N GLU A 127 -11.39 0.74 -16.35
CA GLU A 127 -10.05 0.84 -16.91
C GLU A 127 -9.06 1.25 -15.82
N ALA A 128 -8.01 0.44 -15.61
CA ALA A 128 -6.97 0.72 -14.63
C ALA A 128 -5.64 1.04 -15.32
N SER A 129 -5.14 2.26 -15.09
CA SER A 129 -3.78 2.66 -15.40
C SER A 129 -2.95 2.73 -14.13
N VAL A 130 -1.72 2.21 -14.17
CA VAL A 130 -0.85 2.11 -13.00
C VAL A 130 0.50 2.77 -13.28
N ILE A 131 0.91 3.69 -12.43
CA ILE A 131 2.26 4.26 -12.42
C ILE A 131 3.03 3.70 -11.23
N LEU A 132 4.16 3.07 -11.51
CA LEU A 132 5.09 2.53 -10.52
C LEU A 132 6.35 3.38 -10.48
N GLY A 133 6.58 4.08 -9.36
CA GLY A 133 7.73 4.94 -9.14
C GLY A 133 8.82 4.26 -8.30
N PHE A 134 10.05 4.22 -8.83
CA PHE A 134 11.23 3.66 -8.17
C PHE A 134 12.46 4.56 -8.39
N ASN A 135 13.54 4.35 -7.62
CA ASN A 135 14.77 5.10 -7.89
C ASN A 135 15.52 4.51 -9.08
N THR A 136 15.60 3.17 -9.17
CA THR A 136 16.35 2.44 -10.19
C THR A 136 15.60 1.20 -10.68
N LYS A 137 16.03 0.66 -11.82
CA LYS A 137 15.49 -0.59 -12.39
C LYS A 137 15.57 -1.77 -11.40
N SER A 138 16.62 -1.87 -10.59
CA SER A 138 16.81 -2.98 -9.64
C SER A 138 15.82 -2.98 -8.47
N GLU A 139 15.11 -1.87 -8.24
CA GLU A 139 14.09 -1.75 -7.21
C GLU A 139 12.69 -2.15 -7.69
N ILE A 140 12.51 -2.43 -9.01
CA ILE A 140 11.21 -2.71 -9.60
C ILE A 140 10.69 -4.09 -9.14
N PHE A 141 9.47 -4.12 -8.67
CA PHE A 141 8.69 -5.33 -8.36
C PHE A 141 7.22 -5.12 -8.73
N LEU A 142 6.44 -6.18 -8.84
CA LEU A 142 5.02 -6.22 -9.22
C LEU A 142 4.70 -5.66 -10.63
N TYR A 143 5.67 -5.30 -11.45
CA TYR A 143 5.42 -4.76 -12.80
C TYR A 143 4.65 -5.77 -13.68
N ASP A 144 5.13 -6.99 -13.76
CA ASP A 144 4.49 -8.04 -14.57
C ASP A 144 3.19 -8.52 -13.92
N ASP A 145 3.09 -8.50 -12.58
CA ASP A 145 1.86 -8.85 -11.86
C ASP A 145 0.71 -7.90 -12.21
N PHE A 146 0.92 -6.59 -12.20
CA PHE A 146 -0.10 -5.62 -12.62
C PHE A 146 -0.48 -5.78 -14.11
N LYS A 147 0.48 -6.05 -14.98
CA LYS A 147 0.19 -6.32 -16.40
C LYS A 147 -0.65 -7.58 -16.57
N ALA A 148 -0.38 -8.62 -15.79
CA ALA A 148 -1.14 -9.87 -15.81
C ALA A 148 -2.60 -9.67 -15.37
N LEU A 149 -2.90 -8.64 -14.56
CA LEU A 149 -4.28 -8.23 -14.23
C LEU A 149 -5.00 -7.56 -15.41
N GLY A 150 -4.29 -7.15 -16.46
CA GLY A 150 -4.83 -6.39 -17.59
C GLY A 150 -4.72 -4.87 -17.43
N ALA A 151 -3.99 -4.37 -16.43
CA ALA A 151 -3.76 -2.94 -16.24
C ALA A 151 -2.76 -2.37 -17.27
N GLN A 152 -2.90 -1.10 -17.61
CA GLN A 152 -1.90 -0.35 -18.36
C GLN A 152 -0.82 0.13 -17.40
N VAL A 153 0.40 -0.41 -17.49
CA VAL A 153 1.47 -0.15 -16.52
C VAL A 153 2.56 0.72 -17.10
N THR A 154 2.82 1.85 -16.45
CA THR A 154 3.96 2.73 -16.72
C THR A 154 4.90 2.72 -15.53
N VAL A 155 6.21 2.59 -15.77
CA VAL A 155 7.24 2.71 -14.74
C VAL A 155 7.98 4.02 -14.90
N ALA A 156 8.20 4.73 -13.79
CA ALA A 156 9.09 5.88 -13.72
C ALA A 156 10.29 5.52 -12.81
N THR A 157 11.51 5.75 -13.31
CA THR A 157 12.73 5.60 -12.50
C THR A 157 13.48 6.93 -12.41
N ALA A 158 13.88 7.32 -11.22
CA ALA A 158 14.53 8.59 -10.97
C ALA A 158 15.83 8.73 -11.79
N ASP A 159 16.59 7.64 -11.93
CA ASP A 159 17.84 7.60 -12.72
C ASP A 159 17.63 7.40 -14.22
N GLY A 160 16.42 7.04 -14.65
CA GLY A 160 16.08 6.76 -16.05
C GLY A 160 16.55 5.39 -16.54
N SER A 161 16.87 4.46 -15.65
CA SER A 161 17.35 3.11 -15.98
C SER A 161 16.24 2.20 -16.55
N PHE A 162 14.96 2.56 -16.37
CA PHE A 162 13.81 1.86 -16.95
C PHE A 162 12.59 2.79 -17.05
N GLY A 163 11.84 2.69 -18.16
CA GLY A 163 10.60 3.43 -18.37
C GLY A 163 10.81 4.94 -18.53
N VAL A 164 9.95 5.74 -17.90
CA VAL A 164 10.03 7.20 -17.92
C VAL A 164 11.13 7.65 -16.95
N LYS A 165 12.06 8.49 -17.43
CA LYS A 165 13.07 9.10 -16.58
C LYS A 165 12.45 10.20 -15.73
N GLY A 166 12.58 10.12 -14.41
CA GLY A 166 12.06 11.11 -13.47
C GLY A 166 11.14 10.50 -12.44
N PHE A 167 10.15 11.27 -12.01
CA PHE A 167 9.21 10.90 -10.96
C PHE A 167 7.84 10.49 -11.53
N VAL A 168 6.97 9.98 -10.69
CA VAL A 168 5.60 9.57 -11.08
C VAL A 168 4.81 10.70 -11.73
N THR A 169 5.06 11.96 -11.35
CA THR A 169 4.44 13.15 -11.94
C THR A 169 4.87 13.38 -13.39
N ASP A 170 6.05 12.92 -13.80
CA ASP A 170 6.48 12.98 -15.18
C ASP A 170 5.72 11.98 -16.05
N ALA A 171 5.39 10.82 -15.49
CA ALA A 171 4.55 9.82 -16.14
C ALA A 171 3.06 10.20 -16.17
N MET A 172 2.59 11.08 -15.27
CA MET A 172 1.18 11.53 -15.23
C MET A 172 0.82 12.53 -16.32
N LYS A 173 1.79 13.25 -16.91
CA LYS A 173 1.55 14.46 -17.74
C LYS A 173 0.53 14.27 -18.86
N ASP A 174 0.55 13.12 -19.52
CA ASP A 174 -0.28 12.84 -20.69
C ASP A 174 -1.34 11.76 -20.41
N MET A 175 -1.62 11.45 -19.13
CA MET A 175 -2.59 10.44 -18.78
C MET A 175 -4.00 11.01 -18.66
N ASP A 176 -4.95 10.31 -19.27
CA ASP A 176 -6.38 10.57 -19.16
C ASP A 176 -6.96 9.69 -18.04
N TYR A 177 -7.47 10.32 -16.99
CA TYR A 177 -8.07 9.63 -15.83
C TYR A 177 -9.19 10.46 -15.20
N SER A 178 -10.18 9.78 -14.67
CA SER A 178 -11.33 10.40 -13.97
C SER A 178 -11.13 10.48 -12.46
N TYR A 179 -10.29 9.63 -11.89
CA TYR A 179 -10.03 9.56 -10.46
C TYR A 179 -8.66 8.92 -10.20
N PHE A 180 -7.94 9.36 -9.15
CA PHE A 180 -6.67 8.74 -8.81
C PHE A 180 -6.63 8.14 -7.39
N TYR A 181 -5.74 7.17 -7.23
CA TYR A 181 -5.41 6.50 -5.98
C TYR A 181 -3.90 6.48 -5.81
N THR A 182 -3.41 6.83 -4.63
CA THR A 182 -1.96 6.86 -4.44
C THR A 182 -1.54 6.34 -3.08
N CYS A 183 -0.36 5.71 -3.06
CA CYS A 183 0.36 5.32 -1.86
C CYS A 183 1.87 5.48 -2.08
N GLY A 184 2.55 6.05 -1.09
CA GLY A 184 3.99 6.30 -1.15
C GLY A 184 4.42 7.40 -0.18
N PRO A 185 5.63 7.93 -0.34
CA PRO A 185 6.18 8.94 0.56
C PRO A 185 5.50 10.31 0.41
N GLU A 186 5.41 11.07 1.50
CA GLU A 186 4.77 12.39 1.53
C GLU A 186 5.28 13.38 0.45
N PRO A 187 6.58 13.45 0.14
CA PRO A 187 7.05 14.30 -0.96
C PRO A 187 6.42 13.96 -2.32
N MET A 188 6.16 12.66 -2.57
CA MET A 188 5.43 12.22 -3.77
C MET A 188 3.99 12.72 -3.75
N PHE A 189 3.31 12.67 -2.61
CA PHE A 189 1.95 13.18 -2.48
C PHE A 189 1.85 14.67 -2.79
N ARG A 190 2.78 15.47 -2.27
CA ARG A 190 2.84 16.92 -2.55
C ARG A 190 3.09 17.20 -4.05
N ALA A 191 3.94 16.41 -4.69
CA ALA A 191 4.16 16.52 -6.12
C ALA A 191 2.91 16.14 -6.93
N ILE A 192 2.22 15.05 -6.59
CA ILE A 192 0.96 14.64 -7.21
C ILE A 192 -0.09 15.74 -7.02
N GLU A 193 -0.24 16.29 -5.81
CA GLU A 193 -1.21 17.35 -5.52
C GLU A 193 -1.03 18.56 -6.44
N SER A 194 0.22 18.92 -6.77
CA SER A 194 0.52 20.07 -7.64
C SER A 194 0.12 19.89 -9.11
N VAL A 195 -0.08 18.65 -9.57
CA VAL A 195 -0.38 18.32 -10.98
C VAL A 195 -1.72 17.59 -11.17
N ALA A 196 -2.32 17.07 -10.11
CA ALA A 196 -3.54 16.28 -10.19
C ALA A 196 -4.74 17.12 -10.66
N GLN A 197 -5.47 16.61 -11.65
CA GLN A 197 -6.59 17.28 -12.30
C GLN A 197 -7.95 16.73 -11.87
N SER A 198 -7.99 15.68 -11.04
CA SER A 198 -9.22 15.03 -10.57
C SER A 198 -9.24 14.91 -9.04
N SER A 199 -10.37 14.52 -8.49
CA SER A 199 -10.47 13.99 -7.12
C SER A 199 -9.67 12.70 -6.99
N GLY A 200 -9.34 12.32 -5.74
CA GLY A 200 -8.54 11.12 -5.49
C GLY A 200 -8.45 10.74 -4.03
N GLN A 201 -7.73 9.66 -3.78
CA GLN A 201 -7.50 9.13 -2.44
C GLN A 201 -6.00 8.90 -2.21
N TYR A 202 -5.53 9.31 -1.03
CA TYR A 202 -4.16 9.16 -0.57
C TYR A 202 -4.11 8.17 0.59
N SER A 203 -3.26 7.16 0.52
CA SER A 203 -2.98 6.25 1.63
C SER A 203 -1.75 6.72 2.39
N PHE A 204 -1.97 7.25 3.58
CA PHE A 204 -0.92 7.82 4.43
C PHE A 204 -0.21 6.74 5.24
N GLU A 205 1.08 6.92 5.43
CA GLU A 205 1.89 6.16 6.36
C GLU A 205 2.23 7.04 7.58
N GLU A 206 2.01 6.51 8.78
CA GLU A 206 2.35 7.17 10.03
C GLU A 206 2.97 6.19 11.04
N ARG A 207 3.77 6.72 11.95
CA ARG A 207 4.27 5.92 13.07
C ARG A 207 3.14 5.54 13.99
N MET A 208 2.86 4.23 14.07
CA MET A 208 1.76 3.70 14.86
C MET A 208 2.25 3.10 16.17
N GLY A 209 1.64 3.51 17.29
CA GLY A 209 1.81 2.83 18.57
C GLY A 209 0.88 1.62 18.67
N CYS A 210 -0.43 1.83 18.81
CA CYS A 210 -1.39 0.73 18.96
C CYS A 210 -1.85 0.10 17.64
N GLY A 211 -1.99 0.88 16.56
CA GLY A 211 -2.48 0.43 15.25
C GLY A 211 -4.00 0.28 15.13
N PHE A 212 -4.79 0.58 16.18
CA PHE A 212 -6.26 0.42 16.19
C PHE A 212 -7.03 1.62 16.79
N GLY A 213 -6.35 2.76 16.96
CA GLY A 213 -7.00 4.03 17.31
C GLY A 213 -7.09 4.36 18.80
N ALA A 214 -6.46 3.60 19.71
CA ALA A 214 -6.54 3.86 21.14
C ALA A 214 -5.55 4.95 21.62
N CYS A 215 -4.30 4.95 21.12
CA CYS A 215 -3.23 5.79 21.67
C CYS A 215 -3.15 7.21 21.08
N MET A 216 -3.86 7.51 19.98
CA MET A 216 -3.86 8.79 19.26
C MET A 216 -2.49 9.18 18.66
N GLY A 217 -1.46 8.33 18.72
CA GLY A 217 -0.09 8.64 18.30
C GLY A 217 0.11 8.87 16.79
N CYS A 218 -0.79 8.33 15.96
CA CYS A 218 -0.78 8.51 14.50
C CYS A 218 -1.80 9.57 14.01
N SER A 219 -2.14 10.54 14.86
CA SER A 219 -3.10 11.59 14.49
C SER A 219 -2.50 12.58 13.51
N CYS A 220 -3.17 12.82 12.41
CA CYS A 220 -2.88 13.87 11.45
C CYS A 220 -4.00 14.91 11.41
N LYS A 221 -3.66 16.14 11.02
CA LYS A 221 -4.62 17.23 10.86
C LYS A 221 -5.28 17.15 9.50
N THR A 222 -6.61 17.24 9.46
CA THR A 222 -7.39 17.38 8.23
C THR A 222 -8.25 18.64 8.28
N LYS A 223 -8.89 19.01 7.17
CA LYS A 223 -9.83 20.13 7.12
C LYS A 223 -11.06 19.93 8.03
N TYR A 224 -11.36 18.70 8.40
CA TYR A 224 -12.51 18.31 9.23
C TYR A 224 -12.13 17.86 10.64
N GLY A 225 -10.93 18.26 11.11
CA GLY A 225 -10.41 17.90 12.42
C GLY A 225 -9.28 16.85 12.35
N ASN A 226 -8.89 16.34 13.51
CA ASN A 226 -7.82 15.35 13.58
C ASN A 226 -8.35 13.96 13.28
N LYS A 227 -7.64 13.21 12.43
CA LYS A 227 -7.90 11.81 12.09
C LYS A 227 -6.73 10.93 12.51
N ARG A 228 -7.03 9.75 13.03
CA ARG A 228 -6.01 8.73 13.37
C ARG A 228 -5.79 7.85 12.15
N ILE A 229 -4.61 7.87 11.61
CA ILE A 229 -4.28 7.11 10.38
C ILE A 229 -4.57 5.61 10.54
N CYS A 230 -4.34 5.04 11.71
CA CYS A 230 -4.60 3.62 11.95
C CYS A 230 -6.09 3.22 12.06
N LYS A 231 -7.01 4.18 12.24
CA LYS A 231 -8.44 3.91 12.43
C LYS A 231 -9.33 4.66 11.45
N ASP A 232 -9.10 5.96 11.30
CA ASP A 232 -9.91 6.86 10.48
C ASP A 232 -9.32 6.98 9.04
N GLY A 233 -8.07 6.48 8.84
CA GLY A 233 -7.34 6.22 7.62
C GLY A 233 -7.04 4.71 7.47
N PRO A 234 -5.96 4.28 6.77
CA PRO A 234 -4.89 5.13 6.21
C PRO A 234 -5.31 5.94 5.00
N VAL A 235 -6.42 5.60 4.36
CA VAL A 235 -6.88 6.25 3.15
C VAL A 235 -7.73 7.46 3.48
N LEU A 236 -7.33 8.62 2.96
CA LEU A 236 -8.05 9.89 3.08
C LEU A 236 -8.38 10.43 1.69
N LYS A 237 -9.51 11.11 1.55
CA LYS A 237 -9.86 11.80 0.32
C LYS A 237 -9.00 13.06 0.13
N ARG A 238 -8.68 13.40 -1.11
CA ARG A 238 -7.92 14.60 -1.48
C ARG A 238 -8.47 15.86 -0.82
N GLU A 239 -9.78 16.00 -0.81
CA GLU A 239 -10.50 17.17 -0.30
C GLU A 239 -10.36 17.37 1.21
N GLU A 240 -10.01 16.32 1.96
CA GLU A 240 -9.86 16.35 3.41
C GLU A 240 -8.47 16.82 3.87
N ILE A 241 -7.46 16.72 2.99
CA ILE A 241 -6.06 16.89 3.35
C ILE A 241 -5.70 18.37 3.48
N VAL A 242 -4.88 18.66 4.50
CA VAL A 242 -4.21 19.96 4.70
C VAL A 242 -2.74 19.77 4.32
N TRP A 243 -2.32 20.39 3.23
CA TRP A 243 -0.95 20.29 2.69
C TRP A 243 0.02 21.30 3.33
#